data_3e56619e4ac1613dcd4f2783239ab5bb
#
_entry.id   3e56619e4ac1613dcd4f2783239ab5bb
#
_cell.length_a   1.000
_cell.length_b   1.000
_cell.length_c   1.000
_cell.angle_alpha   90.00
_cell.angle_beta   90.00
_cell.angle_gamma   90.00
#
_symmetry.space_group_name_H-M   'P 1'
#
loop_
_entity.id
_entity.type
_entity.pdbx_description
1 polymer ?
#
loop_
_entity_poly.entity_id
_entity_poly.type
_entity_poly.pdbx_seq_one_letter_code
_entity_poly.pdbx_strand_id
1 'polypeptide(L)'
;MNKRTLFTLITVLLLAGISACIIFIYYIPYQKEYALYKDTFMPKQKMQDDFDYVWDFVENGYPFKNVCIRAGTDLKIIKEEYTNRLHEPKNEFEYYLFYLGLFNKITKEKQVGHLNIYDMSSVHPVTKNVQNTRLYDNDAEVRQFYEKAFMCLNDVSGIHINKLEALLKKYNVNLPIEDSDREKNDESMLISKIIKEKKIAYIGIKSFSPYNKAEYINRLCNMLKSFEGYEHLIIDVCENIGGDKYIWSKYLVSPIIKESGELYTKIAYDSENEYFKKYESNFLQRKMGQSGNLESFQFAGQNKEDKDLFDSIINYGFGIHPGDNDTNFTINFTGRIWLLINGKTQSAADRFAYFAKGKKGNAEPFATLVGENTGGIGLNLLSSRLYLKLPESNMLIQSNMTYGLNPDGSCHDEFGTAPDIYNLPGKDALETCLEEIRKLGERTNF
;
A
#
# COMPACT_ATOMS: atom_id res chain seq x y z
N MET A 1 -3.33 -35.40 64.06
CA MET A 1 -3.44 -34.25 63.15
C MET A 1 -4.90 -33.84 63.04
N ASN A 2 -5.20 -32.58 63.28
CA ASN A 2 -6.61 -32.15 63.35
C ASN A 2 -7.12 -32.01 61.90
N LYS A 3 -8.45 -32.14 61.66
CA LYS A 3 -9.05 -32.08 60.29
C LYS A 3 -8.70 -30.79 59.51
N ARG A 4 -8.56 -29.66 60.21
CA ARG A 4 -8.13 -28.38 59.58
C ARG A 4 -6.70 -28.47 59.12
N THR A 5 -5.76 -28.98 59.86
CA THR A 5 -4.34 -29.12 59.52
C THR A 5 -4.18 -30.08 58.33
N LEU A 6 -4.98 -31.18 58.30
CA LEU A 6 -4.98 -32.09 57.17
C LEU A 6 -5.51 -31.42 55.86
N PHE A 7 -6.60 -30.66 55.98
CA PHE A 7 -7.19 -29.92 54.86
C PHE A 7 -6.22 -28.87 54.30
N THR A 8 -5.57 -28.10 55.17
CA THR A 8 -4.56 -27.10 54.74
C THR A 8 -3.37 -27.78 54.07
N LEU A 9 -2.90 -28.90 54.54
CA LEU A 9 -1.79 -29.64 53.94
C LEU A 9 -2.17 -30.19 52.56
N ILE A 10 -3.36 -30.71 52.37
CA ILE A 10 -3.86 -31.20 51.08
C ILE A 10 -4.01 -30.04 50.10
N THR A 11 -4.52 -28.88 50.55
CA THR A 11 -4.65 -27.71 49.70
C THR A 11 -3.29 -27.17 49.22
N VAL A 12 -2.29 -27.12 50.11
CA VAL A 12 -0.93 -26.69 49.76
C VAL A 12 -0.27 -27.68 48.78
N LEU A 13 -0.46 -28.99 48.97
CA LEU A 13 0.06 -29.99 48.05
C LEU A 13 -0.62 -29.94 46.67
N LEU A 14 -1.93 -29.69 46.62
CA LEU A 14 -2.65 -29.48 45.35
C LEU A 14 -2.19 -28.24 44.63
N LEU A 15 -2.02 -27.10 45.31
CA LEU A 15 -1.50 -25.87 44.72
C LEU A 15 -0.07 -26.06 44.24
N ALA A 16 0.80 -26.72 44.98
CA ALA A 16 2.16 -27.04 44.56
C ALA A 16 2.17 -27.95 43.31
N GLY A 17 1.25 -28.96 43.28
CA GLY A 17 1.09 -29.84 42.13
C GLY A 17 0.62 -29.09 40.88
N ILE A 18 -0.35 -28.17 41.00
CA ILE A 18 -0.83 -27.33 39.90
C ILE A 18 0.30 -26.41 39.42
N SER A 19 1.03 -25.76 40.34
CA SER A 19 2.17 -24.91 39.96
C SER A 19 3.28 -25.71 39.28
N ALA A 20 3.59 -26.92 39.74
CA ALA A 20 4.55 -27.80 39.08
C ALA A 20 4.09 -28.21 37.65
N CYS A 21 2.79 -28.52 37.51
CA CYS A 21 2.20 -28.82 36.19
C CYS A 21 2.29 -27.62 35.21
N ILE A 22 2.01 -26.41 35.68
CA ILE A 22 2.12 -25.19 34.91
C ILE A 22 3.58 -24.95 34.47
N ILE A 23 4.52 -25.12 35.40
CA ILE A 23 5.97 -25.01 35.11
C ILE A 23 6.39 -26.09 34.08
N PHE A 24 5.94 -27.32 34.26
CA PHE A 24 6.34 -28.41 33.37
C PHE A 24 5.70 -28.35 32.00
N ILE A 25 4.43 -27.94 31.90
CA ILE A 25 3.66 -27.92 30.65
C ILE A 25 3.96 -26.64 29.82
N TYR A 26 4.17 -25.52 30.50
CA TYR A 26 4.31 -24.24 29.80
C TYR A 26 5.70 -23.62 29.90
N TYR A 27 6.29 -23.54 31.09
CA TYR A 27 7.54 -22.82 31.33
C TYR A 27 8.78 -23.57 30.84
N ILE A 28 8.89 -24.87 31.10
CA ILE A 28 10.05 -25.67 30.65
C ILE A 28 10.08 -25.84 29.14
N PRO A 29 8.99 -26.14 28.42
CA PRO A 29 8.98 -26.09 26.96
C PRO A 29 9.33 -24.71 26.41
N TYR A 30 8.77 -23.65 26.98
CA TYR A 30 9.07 -22.27 26.60
C TYR A 30 10.56 -21.95 26.77
N GLN A 31 11.18 -22.31 27.89
CA GLN A 31 12.61 -22.08 28.13
C GLN A 31 13.51 -22.93 27.22
N LYS A 32 13.16 -24.20 26.98
CA LYS A 32 13.89 -25.04 26.01
C LYS A 32 13.78 -24.51 24.60
N GLU A 33 12.63 -24.04 24.26
CA GLU A 33 12.33 -23.44 22.96
C GLU A 33 13.07 -22.12 22.79
N TYR A 34 13.07 -21.26 23.82
CA TYR A 34 13.82 -20.01 23.86
C TYR A 34 15.33 -20.25 23.77
N ALA A 35 15.88 -21.26 24.43
CA ALA A 35 17.28 -21.66 24.35
C ALA A 35 17.65 -22.14 22.93
N LEU A 36 16.78 -22.96 22.30
CA LEU A 36 16.98 -23.44 20.94
C LEU A 36 17.02 -22.30 19.91
N TYR A 37 16.23 -21.25 20.14
CA TYR A 37 16.23 -20.05 19.30
C TYR A 37 17.45 -19.16 19.52
N LYS A 38 17.88 -19.02 20.76
CA LYS A 38 19.03 -18.18 21.12
C LYS A 38 20.33 -18.66 20.47
N ASP A 39 20.46 -19.97 20.27
CA ASP A 39 21.66 -20.59 19.71
C ASP A 39 21.64 -20.73 18.16
N THR A 40 20.50 -20.46 17.51
CA THR A 40 20.33 -20.67 16.05
C THR A 40 20.07 -19.40 15.26
N PHE A 41 19.86 -18.24 15.91
CA PHE A 41 19.67 -16.99 15.20
C PHE A 41 21.02 -16.44 14.69
N MET A 42 20.95 -15.62 13.67
CA MET A 42 22.05 -15.08 12.90
C MET A 42 23.16 -14.43 13.77
N PRO A 43 24.45 -14.68 13.51
CA PRO A 43 25.56 -13.98 14.15
C PRO A 43 25.44 -12.46 13.98
N LYS A 44 25.86 -11.71 15.00
CA LYS A 44 25.79 -10.25 14.99
C LYS A 44 26.47 -9.62 13.75
N GLN A 45 27.61 -10.18 13.30
CA GLN A 45 28.28 -9.69 12.10
C GLN A 45 27.38 -9.79 10.86
N LYS A 46 26.65 -10.87 10.69
CA LYS A 46 25.74 -11.05 9.56
C LYS A 46 24.55 -10.08 9.59
N MET A 47 24.04 -9.77 10.80
CA MET A 47 23.04 -8.72 10.95
C MET A 47 23.61 -7.34 10.59
N GLN A 48 24.88 -7.08 10.93
CA GLN A 48 25.58 -5.85 10.55
C GLN A 48 25.74 -5.76 9.03
N ASP A 49 26.13 -6.85 8.37
CA ASP A 49 26.32 -6.88 6.92
C ASP A 49 24.97 -6.60 6.19
N ASP A 50 23.85 -7.18 6.65
CA ASP A 50 22.52 -6.87 6.14
C ASP A 50 22.15 -5.40 6.37
N PHE A 51 22.42 -4.89 7.56
CA PHE A 51 22.09 -3.51 7.93
C PHE A 51 22.90 -2.50 7.11
N ASP A 52 24.20 -2.74 6.93
CA ASP A 52 25.07 -1.88 6.14
C ASP A 52 24.64 -1.86 4.67
N TYR A 53 24.20 -2.99 4.14
CA TYR A 53 23.65 -3.08 2.78
C TYR A 53 22.33 -2.27 2.63
N VAL A 54 21.42 -2.37 3.60
CA VAL A 54 20.20 -1.56 3.63
C VAL A 54 20.53 -0.08 3.72
N TRP A 55 21.48 0.25 4.58
CA TRP A 55 21.82 1.65 4.82
C TRP A 55 22.50 2.29 3.61
N ASP A 56 23.38 1.55 2.93
CA ASP A 56 23.95 1.99 1.65
C ASP A 56 22.85 2.30 0.62
N PHE A 57 21.84 1.44 0.52
CA PHE A 57 20.68 1.71 -0.33
C PHE A 57 19.94 2.99 0.09
N VAL A 58 19.69 3.20 1.38
CA VAL A 58 18.99 4.40 1.88
C VAL A 58 19.78 5.67 1.59
N GLU A 59 21.09 5.63 1.72
CA GLU A 59 21.97 6.79 1.50
C GLU A 59 22.20 7.07 0.00
N ASN A 60 22.41 6.05 -0.81
CA ASN A 60 22.93 6.18 -2.17
C ASN A 60 21.96 5.75 -3.28
N GLY A 61 20.95 4.94 -2.95
CA GLY A 61 20.03 4.37 -3.92
C GLY A 61 18.59 4.86 -3.81
N TYR A 62 18.14 5.32 -2.65
CA TYR A 62 16.74 5.63 -2.39
C TYR A 62 16.34 7.03 -2.89
N PRO A 63 15.49 7.14 -3.94
CA PRO A 63 15.18 8.43 -4.58
C PRO A 63 14.42 9.41 -3.69
N PHE A 64 13.78 8.91 -2.63
CA PHE A 64 12.92 9.73 -1.75
C PHE A 64 13.59 10.15 -0.45
N LYS A 65 14.91 9.97 -0.34
CA LYS A 65 15.67 10.34 0.86
C LYS A 65 15.39 11.78 1.29
N ASN A 66 15.46 12.74 0.37
CA ASN A 66 15.22 14.13 0.66
C ASN A 66 13.78 14.42 1.08
N VAL A 67 12.80 13.70 0.53
CA VAL A 67 11.39 13.77 0.95
C VAL A 67 11.27 13.40 2.44
N CYS A 68 11.92 12.31 2.86
CA CYS A 68 11.93 11.90 4.27
C CYS A 68 12.60 12.96 5.16
N ILE A 69 13.73 13.53 4.73
CA ILE A 69 14.45 14.59 5.46
C ILE A 69 13.58 15.84 5.61
N ARG A 70 12.91 16.30 4.54
CA ARG A 70 11.97 17.44 4.60
C ARG A 70 10.77 17.17 5.52
N ALA A 71 10.34 15.91 5.59
CA ALA A 71 9.32 15.49 6.57
C ALA A 71 9.84 15.49 8.03
N GLY A 72 11.12 15.85 8.25
CA GLY A 72 11.75 15.94 9.57
C GLY A 72 12.35 14.62 10.05
N THR A 73 12.75 13.74 9.14
CA THR A 73 13.49 12.52 9.47
C THR A 73 14.98 12.85 9.61
N ASP A 74 15.58 12.53 10.76
CA ASP A 74 17.02 12.58 10.96
C ASP A 74 17.61 11.18 10.72
N LEU A 75 18.14 10.99 9.51
CA LEU A 75 18.71 9.70 9.10
C LEU A 75 19.93 9.31 9.94
N LYS A 76 20.73 10.29 10.41
CA LYS A 76 21.91 10.01 11.22
C LYS A 76 21.51 9.44 12.58
N ILE A 77 20.54 10.07 13.24
CA ILE A 77 20.02 9.60 14.53
C ILE A 77 19.39 8.20 14.37
N ILE A 78 18.64 7.97 13.30
CA ILE A 78 18.02 6.68 13.05
C ILE A 78 19.07 5.59 12.80
N LYS A 79 20.11 5.90 12.02
CA LYS A 79 21.25 4.96 11.81
C LYS A 79 21.89 4.54 13.12
N GLU A 80 22.22 5.51 13.95
CA GLU A 80 22.85 5.26 15.25
C GLU A 80 21.94 4.42 16.17
N GLU A 81 20.67 4.81 16.27
CA GLU A 81 19.69 4.07 17.08
C GLU A 81 19.58 2.61 16.64
N TYR A 82 19.38 2.36 15.34
CA TYR A 82 19.16 1.00 14.83
C TYR A 82 20.46 0.17 14.81
N THR A 83 21.61 0.78 14.60
CA THR A 83 22.91 0.10 14.79
C THR A 83 23.05 -0.41 16.22
N ASN A 84 22.69 0.40 17.22
CA ASN A 84 22.73 -0.01 18.61
C ASN A 84 21.72 -1.12 18.95
N ARG A 85 20.63 -1.22 18.21
CA ARG A 85 19.56 -2.21 18.40
C ARG A 85 19.74 -3.51 17.62
N LEU A 86 20.79 -3.66 16.81
CA LEU A 86 21.06 -4.88 16.03
C LEU A 86 21.18 -6.17 16.86
N HIS A 87 21.41 -6.07 18.16
CA HIS A 87 21.49 -7.22 19.06
C HIS A 87 20.13 -7.64 19.64
N GLU A 88 19.06 -6.86 19.44
CA GLU A 88 17.75 -7.11 20.01
C GLU A 88 17.02 -8.31 19.39
N PRO A 89 16.96 -8.45 18.03
CA PRO A 89 16.26 -9.55 17.40
C PRO A 89 16.82 -10.93 17.79
N LYS A 90 15.96 -11.86 18.19
CA LYS A 90 16.31 -13.21 18.61
C LYS A 90 15.84 -14.29 17.63
N ASN A 91 15.05 -13.91 16.64
CA ASN A 91 14.51 -14.79 15.60
C ASN A 91 14.16 -14.00 14.34
N GLU A 92 13.83 -14.70 13.27
CA GLU A 92 13.53 -14.10 11.98
C GLU A 92 12.33 -13.14 12.02
N PHE A 93 11.33 -13.43 12.86
CA PHE A 93 10.16 -12.56 12.99
C PHE A 93 10.49 -11.24 13.69
N GLU A 94 11.28 -11.28 14.77
CA GLU A 94 11.76 -10.07 15.44
C GLU A 94 12.68 -9.25 14.52
N TYR A 95 13.48 -9.92 13.68
CA TYR A 95 14.33 -9.27 12.69
C TYR A 95 13.50 -8.63 11.57
N TYR A 96 12.42 -9.27 11.15
CA TYR A 96 11.43 -8.65 10.26
C TYR A 96 10.82 -7.39 10.90
N LEU A 97 10.38 -7.47 12.16
CA LEU A 97 9.83 -6.32 12.88
C LEU A 97 10.85 -5.19 13.08
N PHE A 98 12.13 -5.53 13.24
CA PHE A 98 13.21 -4.57 13.30
C PHE A 98 13.30 -3.72 12.02
N TYR A 99 13.28 -4.33 10.83
CA TYR A 99 13.29 -3.60 9.56
C TYR A 99 11.96 -2.88 9.29
N LEU A 100 10.85 -3.48 9.64
CA LEU A 100 9.55 -2.80 9.54
C LEU A 100 9.56 -1.51 10.35
N GLY A 101 10.05 -1.56 11.58
CA GLY A 101 10.22 -0.39 12.44
C GLY A 101 11.20 0.64 11.87
N LEU A 102 12.33 0.19 11.31
CA LEU A 102 13.30 1.05 10.66
C LEU A 102 12.66 1.85 9.51
N PHE A 103 11.98 1.18 8.59
CA PHE A 103 11.39 1.84 7.42
C PHE A 103 10.22 2.74 7.80
N ASN A 104 9.38 2.32 8.74
CA ASN A 104 8.33 3.18 9.28
C ASN A 104 8.90 4.46 9.90
N LYS A 105 10.04 4.36 10.60
CA LYS A 105 10.70 5.52 11.18
C LYS A 105 11.32 6.44 10.13
N ILE A 106 11.97 5.87 9.10
CA ILE A 106 12.52 6.63 7.97
C ILE A 106 11.40 7.37 7.22
N THR A 107 10.31 6.69 6.89
CA THR A 107 9.21 7.23 6.07
C THR A 107 8.11 7.91 6.89
N LYS A 108 8.23 7.96 8.20
CA LYS A 108 7.19 8.45 9.13
C LYS A 108 5.82 7.80 8.88
N GLU A 109 5.83 6.48 8.74
CA GLU A 109 4.64 5.64 8.51
C GLU A 109 3.89 5.91 7.19
N LYS A 110 4.44 6.78 6.33
CA LYS A 110 3.83 7.11 5.03
C LYS A 110 4.23 6.18 3.88
N GLN A 111 5.14 5.24 4.12
CA GLN A 111 5.68 4.34 3.09
C GLN A 111 6.13 5.05 1.80
N VAL A 112 6.69 6.25 1.92
CA VAL A 112 7.16 7.06 0.79
C VAL A 112 8.01 6.21 -0.14
N GLY A 113 7.75 6.26 -1.45
CA GLY A 113 8.41 5.38 -2.43
C GLY A 113 8.15 3.89 -2.22
N HIS A 114 7.12 3.50 -1.46
CA HIS A 114 6.84 2.11 -1.06
C HIS A 114 8.03 1.43 -0.35
N LEU A 115 8.90 2.21 0.31
CA LEU A 115 10.01 1.65 1.08
C LEU A 115 9.47 0.84 2.25
N ASN A 116 9.65 -0.46 2.18
CA ASN A 116 9.18 -1.38 3.21
C ASN A 116 9.94 -2.71 3.13
N ILE A 117 9.88 -3.50 4.21
CA ILE A 117 10.22 -4.92 4.13
C ILE A 117 9.05 -5.67 3.51
N TYR A 118 9.36 -6.56 2.56
CA TYR A 118 8.31 -7.31 1.88
C TYR A 118 7.72 -8.36 2.83
N ASP A 119 6.45 -8.19 3.15
CA ASP A 119 5.75 -9.11 4.04
C ASP A 119 5.59 -10.48 3.39
N MET A 120 6.00 -11.52 4.10
CA MET A 120 5.87 -12.92 3.67
C MET A 120 4.40 -13.32 3.48
N SER A 121 3.45 -12.70 4.17
CA SER A 121 2.02 -12.92 3.95
C SER A 121 1.55 -12.40 2.58
N SER A 122 2.25 -11.41 2.04
CA SER A 122 2.02 -10.87 0.69
C SER A 122 2.63 -11.75 -0.41
N VAL A 123 3.55 -12.64 -0.06
CA VAL A 123 4.22 -13.56 -1.02
C VAL A 123 3.26 -14.61 -1.55
N HIS A 124 2.44 -15.18 -0.68
CA HIS A 124 1.52 -16.25 -1.04
C HIS A 124 0.47 -15.85 -2.11
N PRO A 125 -0.16 -14.66 -2.04
CA PRO A 125 -1.01 -14.16 -3.12
C PRO A 125 -0.24 -13.87 -4.41
N VAL A 126 0.98 -13.35 -4.33
CA VAL A 126 1.82 -13.06 -5.51
C VAL A 126 2.23 -14.34 -6.22
N THR A 127 2.68 -15.37 -5.51
CA THR A 127 3.04 -16.66 -6.11
C THR A 127 1.82 -17.37 -6.71
N LYS A 128 0.65 -17.31 -6.07
CA LYS A 128 -0.61 -17.80 -6.61
C LYS A 128 -1.06 -17.04 -7.86
N ASN A 129 -0.91 -15.70 -7.85
CA ASN A 129 -1.28 -14.85 -8.98
C ASN A 129 -0.34 -14.99 -10.18
N VAL A 130 0.95 -15.26 -9.95
CA VAL A 130 1.90 -15.53 -11.05
C VAL A 130 1.57 -16.86 -11.75
N GLN A 131 1.10 -17.87 -11.02
CA GLN A 131 0.57 -19.10 -11.62
C GLN A 131 -0.72 -18.86 -12.44
N ASN A 132 -1.44 -17.77 -12.14
CA ASN A 132 -2.65 -17.32 -12.83
C ASN A 132 -2.39 -16.11 -13.75
N THR A 133 -1.21 -15.99 -14.35
CA THR A 133 -0.78 -14.86 -15.20
C THR A 133 -1.71 -14.52 -16.37
N ARG A 134 -2.64 -15.40 -16.74
CA ARG A 134 -3.69 -15.11 -17.73
C ARG A 134 -4.58 -13.92 -17.36
N LEU A 135 -4.65 -13.55 -16.08
CA LEU A 135 -5.43 -12.38 -15.61
C LEU A 135 -4.82 -11.02 -16.00
N TYR A 136 -3.54 -11.01 -16.41
CA TYR A 136 -2.79 -9.77 -16.70
C TYR A 136 -2.16 -9.77 -18.10
N ASP A 137 -2.64 -10.64 -19.00
CA ASP A 137 -2.07 -10.83 -20.35
C ASP A 137 -2.04 -9.52 -21.18
N ASN A 138 -2.90 -8.55 -20.85
CA ASN A 138 -3.00 -7.29 -21.57
C ASN A 138 -2.17 -6.14 -20.98
N ASP A 139 -1.58 -6.30 -19.78
CA ASP A 139 -0.76 -5.25 -19.15
C ASP A 139 0.68 -5.74 -18.95
N ALA A 140 1.56 -5.34 -19.88
CA ALA A 140 2.96 -5.73 -19.88
C ALA A 140 3.72 -5.24 -18.63
N GLU A 141 3.32 -4.11 -18.04
CA GLU A 141 3.93 -3.57 -16.82
C GLU A 141 3.62 -4.45 -15.62
N VAL A 142 2.34 -4.80 -15.46
CA VAL A 142 1.89 -5.63 -14.34
C VAL A 142 2.45 -7.04 -14.46
N ARG A 143 2.48 -7.60 -15.66
CA ARG A 143 3.09 -8.92 -15.90
C ARG A 143 4.56 -8.93 -15.51
N GLN A 144 5.35 -7.97 -15.96
CA GLN A 144 6.78 -7.89 -15.61
C GLN A 144 7.00 -7.66 -14.11
N PHE A 145 6.14 -6.88 -13.48
CA PHE A 145 6.17 -6.72 -12.02
C PHE A 145 6.03 -8.06 -11.31
N TYR A 146 5.02 -8.85 -11.68
CA TYR A 146 4.82 -10.17 -11.06
C TYR A 146 5.91 -11.18 -11.42
N GLU A 147 6.40 -11.22 -12.68
CA GLU A 147 7.51 -12.06 -13.08
C GLU A 147 8.79 -11.75 -12.29
N LYS A 148 9.10 -10.47 -12.12
CA LYS A 148 10.27 -10.00 -11.35
C LYS A 148 10.12 -10.32 -9.87
N ALA A 149 8.96 -10.04 -9.28
CA ALA A 149 8.65 -10.40 -7.91
C ALA A 149 8.74 -11.92 -7.72
N PHE A 150 8.20 -12.71 -8.64
CA PHE A 150 8.26 -14.18 -8.62
C PHE A 150 9.70 -14.71 -8.70
N MET A 151 10.54 -14.17 -9.57
CA MET A 151 11.94 -14.59 -9.66
C MET A 151 12.69 -14.29 -8.36
N CYS A 152 12.50 -13.11 -7.78
CA CYS A 152 13.08 -12.77 -6.49
C CYS A 152 12.55 -13.65 -5.35
N LEU A 153 11.27 -14.01 -5.40
CA LEU A 153 10.58 -14.79 -4.37
C LEU A 153 10.85 -16.28 -4.46
N ASN A 154 10.97 -16.85 -5.65
CA ASN A 154 11.32 -18.27 -5.82
C ASN A 154 12.68 -18.61 -5.22
N ASP A 155 13.61 -17.70 -5.29
CA ASP A 155 14.94 -17.84 -4.70
C ASP A 155 14.92 -17.86 -3.16
N VAL A 156 13.88 -17.24 -2.56
CA VAL A 156 13.74 -17.04 -1.12
C VAL A 156 12.64 -17.90 -0.52
N SER A 157 11.57 -18.18 -1.27
CA SER A 157 10.29 -18.69 -0.74
C SER A 157 10.34 -20.13 -0.23
N GLY A 158 11.18 -20.99 -0.81
CA GLY A 158 11.22 -22.40 -0.39
C GLY A 158 11.70 -22.60 1.04
N ILE A 159 12.51 -21.68 1.56
CA ILE A 159 13.11 -21.77 2.90
C ILE A 159 12.29 -20.99 3.94
N HIS A 160 11.82 -19.78 3.59
CA HIS A 160 11.22 -18.86 4.56
C HIS A 160 9.73 -19.04 4.77
N ILE A 161 8.95 -19.39 3.74
CA ILE A 161 7.51 -19.63 3.91
C ILE A 161 7.28 -20.81 4.86
N ASN A 162 7.97 -21.93 4.62
CA ASN A 162 7.86 -23.12 5.47
C ASN A 162 8.33 -22.84 6.92
N LYS A 163 9.36 -22.02 7.08
CA LYS A 163 9.84 -21.61 8.40
C LYS A 163 8.88 -20.63 9.09
N LEU A 164 8.34 -19.65 8.38
CA LEU A 164 7.38 -18.70 8.93
C LEU A 164 6.08 -19.40 9.32
N GLU A 165 5.53 -20.27 8.47
CA GLU A 165 4.36 -21.06 8.81
C GLU A 165 4.60 -21.96 10.02
N ALA A 166 5.78 -22.58 10.11
CA ALA A 166 6.17 -23.38 11.28
C ALA A 166 6.28 -22.51 12.54
N LEU A 167 6.84 -21.31 12.43
CA LEU A 167 6.96 -20.36 13.54
C LEU A 167 5.61 -19.85 14.00
N LEU A 168 4.75 -19.44 13.07
CA LEU A 168 3.41 -18.93 13.39
C LEU A 168 2.53 -20.01 14.02
N LYS A 169 2.57 -21.24 13.49
CA LYS A 169 1.90 -22.39 14.07
C LYS A 169 2.45 -22.71 15.46
N LYS A 170 3.74 -22.56 15.65
CA LYS A 170 4.45 -22.83 16.89
C LYS A 170 4.11 -21.83 17.99
N TYR A 171 4.03 -20.55 17.67
CA TYR A 171 3.69 -19.49 18.63
C TYR A 171 2.19 -19.28 18.80
N ASN A 172 1.37 -20.14 18.18
CA ASN A 172 -0.10 -19.97 18.19
C ASN A 172 -0.51 -18.55 17.77
N VAL A 173 0.35 -17.90 16.98
CA VAL A 173 0.01 -16.67 16.27
C VAL A 173 -0.80 -17.11 15.08
N ASN A 174 -2.11 -17.06 15.22
CA ASN A 174 -2.97 -17.19 14.08
C ASN A 174 -2.60 -16.04 13.14
N LEU A 175 -1.90 -16.38 12.05
CA LEU A 175 -1.92 -15.49 10.91
C LEU A 175 -3.36 -15.29 10.51
N PRO A 176 -3.70 -14.09 10.13
CA PRO A 176 -5.00 -13.56 10.33
C PRO A 176 -6.01 -14.36 9.56
N ILE A 177 -7.10 -14.69 10.27
CA ILE A 177 -8.37 -14.73 9.64
C ILE A 177 -8.57 -16.02 8.85
N GLU A 178 -9.23 -16.96 9.48
CA GLU A 178 -9.96 -18.02 8.79
C GLU A 178 -10.65 -17.42 7.56
N ASP A 179 -10.79 -18.16 6.47
CA ASP A 179 -11.39 -17.67 5.22
C ASP A 179 -12.75 -16.98 5.49
N SER A 180 -13.52 -17.45 6.46
CA SER A 180 -14.76 -16.82 6.91
C SER A 180 -14.62 -15.39 7.46
N ASP A 181 -13.51 -15.08 8.10
CA ASP A 181 -13.27 -13.73 8.65
C ASP A 181 -12.68 -12.80 7.59
N ARG A 182 -11.98 -13.34 6.59
CA ARG A 182 -11.55 -12.58 5.42
C ARG A 182 -12.73 -12.18 4.53
N GLU A 183 -13.70 -13.07 4.34
CA GLU A 183 -14.94 -12.77 3.62
C GLU A 183 -15.76 -11.72 4.36
N LYS A 184 -15.92 -11.83 5.69
CA LYS A 184 -16.59 -10.80 6.52
C LYS A 184 -15.86 -9.46 6.46
N ASN A 185 -14.53 -9.47 6.35
CA ASN A 185 -13.74 -8.25 6.17
C ASN A 185 -14.04 -7.60 4.82
N ASP A 186 -14.15 -8.39 3.73
CA ASP A 186 -14.56 -7.90 2.41
C ASP A 186 -15.95 -7.23 2.44
N GLU A 187 -16.89 -7.77 3.21
CA GLU A 187 -18.20 -7.15 3.41
C GLU A 187 -18.10 -5.75 4.02
N SER A 188 -17.20 -5.57 4.97
CA SER A 188 -16.97 -4.29 5.65
C SER A 188 -16.19 -3.26 4.80
N MET A 189 -15.49 -3.72 3.76
CA MET A 189 -14.68 -2.87 2.87
C MET A 189 -15.52 -2.09 1.86
N LEU A 190 -16.74 -2.52 1.59
CA LEU A 190 -17.64 -1.91 0.62
C LEU A 190 -18.99 -1.60 1.26
N ILE A 191 -19.30 -0.32 1.42
CA ILE A 191 -20.48 0.17 2.13
C ILE A 191 -21.33 0.99 1.15
N SER A 192 -22.65 0.79 1.14
CA SER A 192 -23.58 1.67 0.41
C SER A 192 -24.63 2.26 1.34
N LYS A 193 -25.02 3.49 1.06
CA LYS A 193 -26.09 4.21 1.78
C LYS A 193 -26.90 5.08 0.81
N ILE A 194 -28.17 5.20 1.06
CA ILE A 194 -29.01 6.24 0.48
C ILE A 194 -29.08 7.37 1.51
N ILE A 195 -28.46 8.51 1.21
CA ILE A 195 -28.50 9.69 2.08
C ILE A 195 -29.80 10.45 1.88
N LYS A 196 -30.23 10.59 0.60
CA LYS A 196 -31.50 11.18 0.25
C LYS A 196 -32.07 10.49 -1.00
N GLU A 197 -33.27 9.93 -0.87
CA GLU A 197 -33.89 9.15 -1.94
C GLU A 197 -33.93 9.90 -3.26
N LYS A 198 -33.50 9.23 -4.35
CA LYS A 198 -33.36 9.75 -5.72
C LYS A 198 -32.43 10.96 -5.89
N LYS A 199 -31.87 11.48 -4.80
CA LYS A 199 -31.01 12.66 -4.83
C LYS A 199 -29.55 12.33 -4.54
N ILE A 200 -29.25 11.68 -3.40
CA ILE A 200 -27.88 11.49 -2.94
C ILE A 200 -27.65 10.03 -2.56
N ALA A 201 -26.84 9.34 -3.34
CA ALA A 201 -26.30 8.01 -3.07
C ALA A 201 -24.84 8.10 -2.58
N TYR A 202 -24.44 7.11 -1.77
CA TYR A 202 -23.10 7.04 -1.20
C TYR A 202 -22.54 5.62 -1.31
N ILE A 203 -21.27 5.51 -1.72
CA ILE A 203 -20.48 4.29 -1.67
C ILE A 203 -19.16 4.59 -0.93
N GLY A 204 -18.92 3.89 0.17
CA GLY A 204 -17.64 3.85 0.86
C GLY A 204 -16.82 2.65 0.39
N ILE A 205 -15.58 2.90 -0.02
CA ILE A 205 -14.65 1.88 -0.54
C ILE A 205 -13.38 1.94 0.29
N LYS A 206 -13.24 1.05 1.26
CA LYS A 206 -12.11 1.08 2.21
C LYS A 206 -10.84 0.42 1.69
N SER A 207 -10.92 -0.41 0.65
CA SER A 207 -9.77 -1.10 0.08
C SER A 207 -10.01 -1.51 -1.36
N PHE A 208 -8.96 -1.50 -2.17
CA PHE A 208 -8.91 -2.14 -3.47
C PHE A 208 -8.17 -3.49 -3.46
N SER A 209 -8.08 -4.13 -2.28
CA SER A 209 -7.46 -5.45 -2.11
C SER A 209 -8.41 -6.44 -1.44
N PRO A 210 -9.57 -6.75 -2.05
CA PRO A 210 -10.50 -7.72 -1.49
C PRO A 210 -9.92 -9.14 -1.56
N TYR A 211 -10.30 -9.98 -0.62
CA TYR A 211 -9.96 -11.40 -0.60
C TYR A 211 -10.71 -12.17 -1.70
N ASN A 212 -12.04 -11.99 -1.77
CA ASN A 212 -12.87 -12.54 -2.84
C ASN A 212 -13.18 -11.47 -3.90
N LYS A 213 -12.23 -11.30 -4.83
CA LYS A 213 -12.31 -10.26 -5.85
C LYS A 213 -13.59 -10.35 -6.70
N ALA A 214 -14.02 -11.56 -7.09
CA ALA A 214 -15.17 -11.74 -7.96
C ALA A 214 -16.48 -11.30 -7.27
N GLU A 215 -16.67 -11.69 -6.03
CA GLU A 215 -17.84 -11.29 -5.23
C GLU A 215 -17.83 -9.79 -4.94
N TYR A 216 -16.70 -9.25 -4.58
CA TYR A 216 -16.52 -7.81 -4.35
C TYR A 216 -16.90 -6.99 -5.59
N ILE A 217 -16.43 -7.38 -6.79
CA ILE A 217 -16.77 -6.74 -8.05
C ILE A 217 -18.27 -6.82 -8.31
N ASN A 218 -18.90 -8.00 -8.14
CA ASN A 218 -20.33 -8.18 -8.32
C ASN A 218 -21.14 -7.25 -7.39
N ARG A 219 -20.75 -7.14 -6.13
CA ARG A 219 -21.39 -6.23 -5.16
C ARG A 219 -21.24 -4.77 -5.59
N LEU A 220 -20.03 -4.35 -5.98
CA LEU A 220 -19.76 -2.98 -6.46
C LEU A 220 -20.63 -2.65 -7.68
N CYS A 221 -20.69 -3.54 -8.68
CA CYS A 221 -21.51 -3.36 -9.87
C CYS A 221 -23.01 -3.25 -9.52
N ASN A 222 -23.52 -4.10 -8.63
CA ASN A 222 -24.91 -4.06 -8.17
C ASN A 222 -25.24 -2.74 -7.44
N MET A 223 -24.33 -2.24 -6.59
CA MET A 223 -24.48 -0.96 -5.91
C MET A 223 -24.53 0.19 -6.93
N LEU A 224 -23.61 0.24 -7.88
CA LEU A 224 -23.61 1.24 -8.95
C LEU A 224 -24.90 1.21 -9.75
N LYS A 225 -25.39 0.02 -10.12
CA LYS A 225 -26.64 -0.15 -10.86
C LYS A 225 -27.85 0.39 -10.11
N SER A 226 -27.88 0.19 -8.79
CA SER A 226 -28.99 0.68 -7.94
C SER A 226 -29.05 2.21 -7.84
N PHE A 227 -27.96 2.90 -8.22
CA PHE A 227 -27.86 4.36 -8.15
C PHE A 227 -28.02 5.05 -9.50
N GLU A 228 -28.38 4.33 -10.56
CA GLU A 228 -28.83 4.97 -11.80
C GLU A 228 -30.01 5.91 -11.54
N GLY A 229 -29.92 7.12 -12.10
CA GLY A 229 -30.97 8.13 -11.92
C GLY A 229 -30.89 8.96 -10.62
N TYR A 230 -29.87 8.78 -9.80
CA TYR A 230 -29.58 9.70 -8.71
C TYR A 230 -28.93 10.99 -9.21
N GLU A 231 -29.21 12.12 -8.57
CA GLU A 231 -28.63 13.43 -8.93
C GLU A 231 -27.14 13.53 -8.51
N HIS A 232 -26.76 12.89 -7.40
CA HIS A 232 -25.42 12.89 -6.85
C HIS A 232 -24.99 11.49 -6.40
N LEU A 233 -23.78 11.10 -6.77
CA LEU A 233 -23.08 9.92 -6.26
C LEU A 233 -21.83 10.37 -5.50
N ILE A 234 -21.79 10.05 -4.21
CA ILE A 234 -20.61 10.27 -3.36
C ILE A 234 -19.83 8.96 -3.29
N ILE A 235 -18.58 8.98 -3.71
CA ILE A 235 -17.62 7.87 -3.62
C ILE A 235 -16.62 8.26 -2.55
N ASP A 236 -16.50 7.46 -1.48
CA ASP A 236 -15.61 7.75 -0.36
C ASP A 236 -14.45 6.76 -0.33
N VAL A 237 -13.24 7.27 -0.51
CA VAL A 237 -11.98 6.52 -0.44
C VAL A 237 -11.04 7.05 0.66
N CYS A 238 -11.58 7.77 1.65
CA CYS A 238 -10.78 8.38 2.74
C CYS A 238 -9.98 7.35 3.56
N GLU A 239 -10.46 6.12 3.71
CA GLU A 239 -9.76 5.06 4.45
C GLU A 239 -9.07 4.05 3.52
N ASN A 240 -8.96 4.35 2.22
CA ASN A 240 -8.46 3.41 1.22
C ASN A 240 -6.97 3.60 0.98
N ILE A 241 -6.16 2.67 1.49
CA ILE A 241 -4.71 2.66 1.31
C ILE A 241 -4.25 2.09 -0.04
N GLY A 242 -5.17 1.74 -0.94
CA GLY A 242 -4.86 1.26 -2.28
C GLY A 242 -5.20 -0.21 -2.52
N GLY A 243 -4.40 -0.87 -3.34
CA GLY A 243 -4.59 -2.24 -3.80
C GLY A 243 -4.56 -2.36 -5.33
N ASP A 244 -5.49 -3.12 -5.90
CA ASP A 244 -5.56 -3.36 -7.33
C ASP A 244 -6.18 -2.18 -8.09
N LYS A 245 -5.37 -1.53 -8.92
CA LYS A 245 -5.81 -0.40 -9.77
C LYS A 245 -6.97 -0.75 -10.71
N TYR A 246 -7.13 -2.02 -11.11
CA TYR A 246 -8.20 -2.44 -12.01
C TYR A 246 -9.58 -2.42 -11.36
N ILE A 247 -9.68 -2.48 -10.04
CA ILE A 247 -10.98 -2.39 -9.36
C ILE A 247 -11.62 -1.04 -9.64
N TRP A 248 -10.90 0.06 -9.44
CA TRP A 248 -11.48 1.36 -9.72
C TRP A 248 -11.55 1.67 -11.21
N SER A 249 -10.52 1.31 -12.01
CA SER A 249 -10.49 1.67 -13.42
C SER A 249 -11.52 0.89 -14.25
N LYS A 250 -11.61 -0.43 -14.07
CA LYS A 250 -12.50 -1.30 -14.86
C LYS A 250 -13.91 -1.38 -14.33
N TYR A 251 -14.12 -1.32 -12.99
CA TYR A 251 -15.42 -1.63 -12.40
C TYR A 251 -16.09 -0.45 -11.69
N LEU A 252 -15.40 0.70 -11.59
CA LEU A 252 -15.95 1.92 -11.05
C LEU A 252 -16.01 3.04 -12.10
N VAL A 253 -14.92 3.29 -12.82
CA VAL A 253 -14.81 4.37 -13.81
C VAL A 253 -15.32 3.94 -15.18
N SER A 254 -14.76 2.88 -15.76
CA SER A 254 -15.08 2.41 -17.12
C SER A 254 -16.57 2.19 -17.39
N PRO A 255 -17.39 1.68 -16.41
CA PRO A 255 -18.83 1.54 -16.61
C PRO A 255 -19.59 2.85 -16.71
N ILE A 256 -19.04 3.96 -16.21
CA ILE A 256 -19.72 5.25 -16.06
C ILE A 256 -19.34 6.23 -17.18
N ILE A 257 -18.07 6.26 -17.56
CA ILE A 257 -17.56 7.23 -18.55
C ILE A 257 -18.15 6.96 -19.94
N LYS A 258 -18.40 8.02 -20.69
CA LYS A 258 -18.90 7.95 -22.08
C LYS A 258 -17.78 8.13 -23.10
N GLU A 259 -16.70 8.75 -22.71
CA GLU A 259 -15.51 9.01 -23.52
C GLU A 259 -14.27 8.49 -22.81
N SER A 260 -13.25 8.15 -23.57
CA SER A 260 -11.98 7.67 -23.01
C SER A 260 -11.33 8.76 -22.17
N GLY A 261 -10.92 8.41 -20.96
CA GLY A 261 -10.12 9.27 -20.09
C GLY A 261 -8.66 8.81 -20.08
N GLU A 262 -7.76 9.75 -19.94
CA GLU A 262 -6.33 9.46 -19.84
C GLU A 262 -5.72 10.14 -18.61
N LEU A 263 -4.93 9.37 -17.89
CA LEU A 263 -4.06 9.87 -16.83
C LEU A 263 -2.67 10.08 -17.42
N TYR A 264 -2.16 11.29 -17.32
CA TYR A 264 -0.78 11.61 -17.70
C TYR A 264 -0.02 12.12 -16.51
N THR A 265 1.18 11.61 -16.30
CA THR A 265 2.11 12.10 -15.30
C THR A 265 3.52 12.10 -15.83
N LYS A 266 4.40 12.85 -15.20
CA LYS A 266 5.83 12.81 -15.43
C LYS A 266 6.51 12.03 -14.31
N ILE A 267 7.48 11.24 -14.70
CA ILE A 267 8.22 10.37 -13.79
C ILE A 267 9.70 10.60 -14.03
N ALA A 268 10.40 11.05 -12.98
CA ALA A 268 11.85 11.21 -13.00
C ALA A 268 12.53 9.96 -12.45
N TYR A 269 13.74 9.66 -12.91
CA TYR A 269 14.56 8.55 -12.46
C TYR A 269 16.04 8.83 -12.75
N ASP A 270 16.91 8.12 -12.05
CA ASP A 270 18.35 8.11 -12.27
C ASP A 270 18.73 6.82 -13.01
N SER A 271 19.05 6.94 -14.31
CA SER A 271 19.40 5.80 -15.16
C SER A 271 20.79 5.25 -14.84
N GLU A 272 21.63 6.04 -14.20
CA GLU A 272 23.00 5.66 -13.81
C GLU A 272 23.07 5.00 -12.43
N ASN A 273 21.99 5.08 -11.64
CA ASN A 273 21.93 4.46 -10.33
C ASN A 273 22.13 2.93 -10.40
N GLU A 274 23.09 2.40 -9.65
CA GLU A 274 23.45 0.98 -9.70
C GLU A 274 22.30 0.06 -9.28
N TYR A 275 21.50 0.48 -8.30
CA TYR A 275 20.31 -0.25 -7.86
C TYR A 275 19.23 -0.25 -8.94
N PHE A 276 19.06 0.85 -9.66
CA PHE A 276 18.14 0.95 -10.78
C PHE A 276 18.58 0.02 -11.93
N LYS A 277 19.84 0.10 -12.37
CA LYS A 277 20.43 -0.72 -13.44
C LYS A 277 20.30 -2.23 -13.17
N LYS A 278 20.57 -2.65 -11.92
CA LYS A 278 20.50 -4.05 -11.53
C LYS A 278 19.11 -4.66 -11.71
N TYR A 279 18.06 -3.84 -11.63
CA TYR A 279 16.67 -4.27 -11.63
C TYR A 279 15.85 -3.69 -12.79
N GLU A 280 16.52 -3.08 -13.76
CA GLU A 280 15.90 -2.52 -14.94
C GLU A 280 15.08 -3.57 -15.70
N SER A 281 13.84 -3.23 -16.01
CA SER A 281 12.94 -4.12 -16.76
C SER A 281 12.92 -3.77 -18.24
N ASN A 282 12.67 -4.76 -19.10
CA ASN A 282 12.48 -4.55 -20.55
C ASN A 282 11.36 -3.54 -20.89
N PHE A 283 10.39 -3.37 -19.99
CA PHE A 283 9.34 -2.36 -20.11
C PHE A 283 9.91 -0.96 -19.91
N LEU A 284 10.71 -0.79 -18.87
CA LEU A 284 11.37 0.49 -18.59
C LEU A 284 12.33 0.86 -19.72
N GLN A 285 13.17 -0.06 -20.19
CA GLN A 285 14.08 0.17 -21.32
C GLN A 285 13.35 0.67 -22.57
N ARG A 286 12.20 0.07 -22.90
CA ARG A 286 11.37 0.54 -24.01
C ARG A 286 10.78 1.93 -23.80
N LYS A 287 10.45 2.28 -22.56
CA LYS A 287 9.94 3.62 -22.21
C LYS A 287 11.06 4.66 -22.11
N MET A 288 12.27 4.26 -21.69
CA MET A 288 13.45 5.13 -21.66
C MET A 288 13.84 5.63 -23.05
N GLY A 289 13.64 4.83 -24.10
CA GLY A 289 13.79 5.28 -25.48
C GLY A 289 12.85 6.44 -25.90
N GLN A 290 11.89 6.81 -25.03
CA GLN A 290 10.97 7.95 -25.17
C GLN A 290 11.23 9.03 -24.11
N SER A 291 12.41 8.99 -23.44
CA SER A 291 12.76 9.95 -22.39
C SER A 291 12.81 11.38 -22.94
N GLY A 292 12.21 12.30 -22.18
CA GLY A 292 12.31 13.73 -22.43
C GLY A 292 13.58 14.33 -21.81
N ASN A 293 13.93 15.54 -22.24
CA ASN A 293 15.02 16.27 -21.61
C ASN A 293 14.59 16.77 -20.21
N LEU A 294 15.25 16.26 -19.16
CA LEU A 294 15.03 16.68 -17.78
C LEU A 294 15.34 18.18 -17.58
N GLU A 295 16.31 18.75 -18.34
CA GLU A 295 16.66 20.16 -18.25
C GLU A 295 15.50 21.10 -18.56
N SER A 296 14.60 20.69 -19.46
CA SER A 296 13.42 21.45 -19.85
C SER A 296 12.29 21.41 -18.80
N PHE A 297 12.42 20.58 -17.76
CA PHE A 297 11.41 20.43 -16.73
C PHE A 297 11.81 21.12 -15.43
N GLN A 298 10.88 21.89 -14.86
CA GLN A 298 11.10 22.58 -13.59
C GLN A 298 10.47 21.77 -12.45
N PHE A 299 11.28 21.40 -11.48
CA PHE A 299 10.82 20.92 -10.17
C PHE A 299 10.32 22.10 -9.35
N ALA A 300 9.22 21.93 -8.64
CA ALA A 300 8.61 23.01 -7.87
C ALA A 300 9.31 23.25 -6.52
N GLY A 301 9.43 24.51 -6.13
CA GLY A 301 9.71 24.97 -4.78
C GLY A 301 10.72 24.17 -3.99
N GLN A 302 10.24 23.42 -3.03
CA GLN A 302 11.04 22.61 -2.08
C GLN A 302 11.73 21.41 -2.74
N ASN A 303 11.26 20.96 -3.90
CA ASN A 303 11.80 19.82 -4.62
C ASN A 303 12.89 20.21 -5.65
N LYS A 304 13.32 21.46 -5.70
CA LYS A 304 14.36 21.90 -6.67
C LYS A 304 15.66 21.12 -6.53
N GLU A 305 16.06 20.84 -5.28
CA GLU A 305 17.29 20.09 -4.97
C GLU A 305 17.17 18.61 -5.35
N ASP A 306 15.94 18.06 -5.44
CA ASP A 306 15.74 16.67 -5.84
C ASP A 306 16.03 16.47 -7.34
N LYS A 307 16.03 17.54 -8.15
CA LYS A 307 16.34 17.46 -9.58
C LYS A 307 17.73 16.85 -9.84
N ASP A 308 18.69 17.18 -8.99
CA ASP A 308 20.08 16.73 -9.12
C ASP A 308 20.24 15.22 -8.80
N LEU A 309 19.19 14.57 -8.27
CA LEU A 309 19.13 13.12 -8.05
C LEU A 309 18.76 12.33 -9.30
N PHE A 310 18.38 13.01 -10.40
CA PHE A 310 17.85 12.36 -11.59
C PHE A 310 18.55 12.86 -12.85
N ASP A 311 18.66 11.99 -13.82
CA ASP A 311 19.20 12.29 -15.16
C ASP A 311 18.13 12.23 -16.25
N SER A 312 16.99 11.59 -15.97
CA SER A 312 15.99 11.25 -16.96
C SER A 312 14.55 11.51 -16.49
N ILE A 313 13.68 11.81 -17.47
CA ILE A 313 12.24 11.99 -17.25
C ILE A 313 11.45 11.32 -18.36
N ILE A 314 10.38 10.64 -18.03
CA ILE A 314 9.44 10.07 -18.99
C ILE A 314 8.03 10.60 -18.77
N ASN A 315 7.25 10.67 -19.86
CA ASN A 315 5.80 10.86 -19.78
C ASN A 315 5.14 9.48 -19.68
N TYR A 316 4.41 9.27 -18.60
CA TYR A 316 3.65 8.04 -18.39
C TYR A 316 2.17 8.32 -18.58
N GLY A 317 1.52 7.54 -19.44
CA GLY A 317 0.09 7.60 -19.69
C GLY A 317 -0.61 6.29 -19.34
N PHE A 318 -1.82 6.39 -18.81
CA PHE A 318 -2.71 5.28 -18.52
C PHE A 318 -4.13 5.65 -18.99
N GLY A 319 -4.66 4.90 -19.95
CA GLY A 319 -5.98 5.13 -20.53
C GLY A 319 -7.06 4.27 -19.87
N ILE A 320 -8.27 4.82 -19.75
CA ILE A 320 -9.49 4.09 -19.40
C ILE A 320 -10.52 4.33 -20.50
N HIS A 321 -11.09 3.24 -21.00
CA HIS A 321 -12.09 3.29 -22.07
C HIS A 321 -13.48 2.92 -21.55
N PRO A 322 -14.55 3.48 -22.14
CA PRO A 322 -15.91 3.10 -21.81
C PRO A 322 -16.12 1.59 -22.01
N GLY A 323 -16.70 0.93 -21.00
CA GLY A 323 -17.01 -0.50 -21.05
C GLY A 323 -15.79 -1.43 -21.03
N ASP A 324 -14.57 -0.91 -20.80
CA ASP A 324 -13.36 -1.75 -20.64
C ASP A 324 -13.36 -2.48 -19.29
N ASN A 325 -14.21 -3.51 -19.21
CA ASN A 325 -14.28 -4.40 -18.06
C ASN A 325 -14.65 -5.82 -18.51
N ASP A 326 -14.28 -6.80 -17.69
CA ASP A 326 -14.41 -8.22 -18.03
C ASP A 326 -15.87 -8.73 -17.91
N THR A 327 -16.81 -7.88 -17.48
CA THR A 327 -18.22 -8.23 -17.22
C THR A 327 -19.19 -7.62 -18.24
N ASN A 328 -18.71 -6.82 -19.18
CA ASN A 328 -19.53 -5.98 -20.08
C ASN A 328 -20.52 -5.09 -19.30
N PHE A 329 -20.20 -4.76 -18.05
CA PHE A 329 -21.06 -3.94 -17.19
C PHE A 329 -20.95 -2.47 -17.59
N THR A 330 -22.08 -1.83 -17.80
CA THR A 330 -22.18 -0.39 -18.05
C THR A 330 -23.39 0.17 -17.31
N ILE A 331 -23.33 1.43 -16.94
CA ILE A 331 -24.43 2.17 -16.33
C ILE A 331 -24.60 3.54 -16.98
N ASN A 332 -25.83 4.02 -17.05
CA ASN A 332 -26.11 5.37 -17.53
C ASN A 332 -26.27 6.34 -16.35
N PHE A 333 -25.16 6.60 -15.66
CA PHE A 333 -25.15 7.61 -14.61
C PHE A 333 -24.95 8.99 -15.23
N THR A 334 -25.90 9.91 -14.99
CA THR A 334 -25.87 11.28 -15.53
C THR A 334 -25.79 12.35 -14.44
N GLY A 335 -25.80 11.91 -13.18
CA GLY A 335 -25.65 12.79 -12.01
C GLY A 335 -24.21 13.25 -11.82
N ARG A 336 -24.01 14.11 -10.82
CA ARG A 336 -22.70 14.59 -10.44
C ARG A 336 -22.00 13.61 -9.51
N ILE A 337 -20.71 13.33 -9.78
CA ILE A 337 -19.89 12.46 -8.95
C ILE A 337 -19.00 13.30 -8.04
N TRP A 338 -18.92 12.90 -6.79
CA TRP A 338 -18.07 13.47 -5.74
C TRP A 338 -17.14 12.39 -5.25
N LEU A 339 -15.85 12.71 -5.10
CA LEU A 339 -14.85 11.80 -4.57
C LEU A 339 -14.27 12.35 -3.28
N LEU A 340 -14.52 11.65 -2.16
CA LEU A 340 -13.99 12.03 -0.86
C LEU A 340 -12.60 11.43 -0.65
N ILE A 341 -11.64 12.28 -0.28
CA ILE A 341 -10.22 11.94 -0.11
C ILE A 341 -9.65 12.54 1.17
N ASN A 342 -8.62 11.87 1.71
CA ASN A 342 -7.81 12.40 2.80
C ASN A 342 -6.38 11.83 2.79
N GLY A 343 -5.56 12.17 3.81
CA GLY A 343 -4.18 11.72 3.92
C GLY A 343 -3.96 10.20 4.00
N LYS A 344 -5.02 9.39 4.21
CA LYS A 344 -4.96 7.92 4.14
C LYS A 344 -5.32 7.36 2.75
N THR A 345 -5.82 8.19 1.86
CA THR A 345 -6.07 7.80 0.46
C THR A 345 -4.72 7.63 -0.24
N GLN A 346 -4.27 6.38 -0.49
CA GLN A 346 -2.91 6.10 -0.95
C GLN A 346 -2.86 5.15 -2.15
N SER A 347 -1.71 5.10 -2.83
CA SER A 347 -1.39 4.12 -3.88
C SER A 347 -2.47 4.06 -4.98
N ALA A 348 -3.14 2.92 -5.19
CA ALA A 348 -4.19 2.79 -6.21
C ALA A 348 -5.38 3.73 -5.97
N ALA A 349 -5.71 4.07 -4.70
CA ALA A 349 -6.78 5.00 -4.37
C ALA A 349 -6.37 6.46 -4.67
N ASP A 350 -5.12 6.82 -4.41
CA ASP A 350 -4.57 8.12 -4.80
C ASP A 350 -4.47 8.25 -6.33
N ARG A 351 -4.05 7.19 -7.03
CA ARG A 351 -4.08 7.16 -8.51
C ARG A 351 -5.50 7.37 -9.04
N PHE A 352 -6.51 6.81 -8.40
CA PHE A 352 -7.91 7.07 -8.73
C PHE A 352 -8.27 8.55 -8.51
N ALA A 353 -7.89 9.13 -7.38
CA ALA A 353 -8.12 10.54 -7.09
C ALA A 353 -7.44 11.46 -8.14
N TYR A 354 -6.19 11.15 -8.49
CA TYR A 354 -5.45 11.89 -9.52
C TYR A 354 -6.13 11.80 -10.90
N PHE A 355 -6.60 10.60 -11.30
CA PHE A 355 -7.36 10.41 -12.53
C PHE A 355 -8.69 11.17 -12.49
N ALA A 356 -9.43 11.06 -11.38
CA ALA A 356 -10.76 11.63 -11.24
C ALA A 356 -10.78 13.16 -11.30
N LYS A 357 -9.69 13.80 -10.82
CA LYS A 357 -9.51 15.25 -10.89
C LYS A 357 -9.41 15.77 -12.34
N GLY A 358 -8.97 14.94 -13.25
CA GLY A 358 -8.80 15.26 -14.68
C GLY A 358 -7.87 16.44 -14.95
N LYS A 359 -6.93 16.30 -15.86
CA LYS A 359 -6.41 17.43 -16.67
C LYS A 359 -5.38 16.95 -17.66
N LYS A 360 -5.80 16.77 -18.87
CA LYS A 360 -5.14 17.28 -20.10
C LYS A 360 -6.03 16.93 -21.29
N GLY A 361 -6.27 17.90 -22.13
CA GLY A 361 -7.26 17.81 -23.17
C GLY A 361 -8.63 18.26 -22.64
N ASN A 362 -9.62 18.31 -23.47
CA ASN A 362 -10.96 18.83 -23.18
C ASN A 362 -11.87 17.87 -22.41
N ALA A 363 -11.33 16.86 -21.73
CA ALA A 363 -12.13 15.93 -20.95
C ALA A 363 -12.56 16.56 -19.63
N GLU A 364 -13.85 16.54 -19.35
CA GLU A 364 -14.42 16.92 -18.05
C GLU A 364 -13.86 16.02 -16.94
N PRO A 365 -13.64 16.54 -15.73
CA PRO A 365 -13.26 15.73 -14.59
C PRO A 365 -14.27 14.60 -14.34
N PHE A 366 -13.79 13.41 -13.98
CA PHE A 366 -14.67 12.31 -13.60
C PHE A 366 -15.47 12.63 -12.33
N ALA A 367 -14.85 13.30 -11.36
CA ALA A 367 -15.48 13.66 -10.10
C ALA A 367 -14.96 15.00 -9.58
N THR A 368 -15.73 15.66 -8.72
CA THR A 368 -15.26 16.77 -7.88
C THR A 368 -14.65 16.17 -6.60
N LEU A 369 -13.38 16.45 -6.33
CA LEU A 369 -12.65 15.96 -5.16
C LEU A 369 -12.91 16.85 -3.95
N VAL A 370 -13.29 16.23 -2.83
CA VAL A 370 -13.57 16.94 -1.56
C VAL A 370 -12.78 16.31 -0.43
N GLY A 371 -12.16 17.12 0.41
CA GLY A 371 -11.46 16.61 1.59
C GLY A 371 -10.11 17.26 1.86
N GLU A 372 -9.08 16.45 1.96
CA GLU A 372 -7.69 16.84 2.20
C GLU A 372 -6.80 16.24 1.10
N ASN A 373 -5.53 16.70 1.03
CA ASN A 373 -4.56 16.07 0.15
C ASN A 373 -4.48 14.56 0.44
N THR A 374 -4.37 13.77 -0.62
CA THR A 374 -4.13 12.32 -0.46
C THR A 374 -2.75 12.05 0.15
N GLY A 375 -2.55 10.82 0.60
CA GLY A 375 -1.25 10.36 1.10
C GLY A 375 -0.20 10.10 0.02
N GLY A 376 -0.53 10.28 -1.25
CA GLY A 376 0.40 10.11 -2.37
C GLY A 376 0.67 8.64 -2.74
N ILE A 377 1.90 8.40 -3.22
CA ILE A 377 2.44 7.09 -3.66
C ILE A 377 1.67 6.41 -4.81
N GLY A 378 0.77 7.12 -5.51
CA GLY A 378 -0.03 6.61 -6.62
C GLY A 378 0.61 6.76 -8.00
N LEU A 379 1.58 7.65 -8.19
CA LEU A 379 2.14 7.98 -9.51
C LEU A 379 3.49 7.33 -9.82
N ASN A 380 3.82 6.24 -9.17
CA ASN A 380 5.03 5.47 -9.43
C ASN A 380 4.79 4.36 -10.45
N LEU A 381 5.83 4.01 -11.21
CA LEU A 381 5.80 2.84 -12.09
C LEU A 381 5.93 1.56 -11.26
N LEU A 382 4.98 0.64 -11.39
CA LEU A 382 5.06 -0.68 -10.77
C LEU A 382 6.29 -1.46 -11.25
N SER A 383 6.63 -1.33 -12.53
CA SER A 383 7.80 -1.98 -13.14
C SER A 383 9.14 -1.47 -12.62
N SER A 384 9.17 -0.28 -11.99
CA SER A 384 10.38 0.28 -11.36
C SER A 384 10.54 -0.13 -9.90
N ARG A 385 9.63 -0.97 -9.37
CA ARG A 385 9.75 -1.46 -8.00
C ARG A 385 10.97 -2.36 -7.88
N LEU A 386 11.87 -1.96 -7.01
CA LEU A 386 13.07 -2.69 -6.65
C LEU A 386 12.74 -3.69 -5.55
N TYR A 387 13.32 -4.88 -5.67
CA TYR A 387 13.36 -5.87 -4.59
C TYR A 387 14.82 -6.14 -4.25
N LEU A 388 15.27 -5.64 -3.12
CA LEU A 388 16.60 -5.91 -2.58
C LEU A 388 16.55 -7.15 -1.71
N LYS A 389 17.33 -8.17 -2.07
CA LYS A 389 17.54 -9.36 -1.25
C LYS A 389 18.71 -9.08 -0.33
N LEU A 390 18.48 -9.15 0.99
CA LEU A 390 19.53 -8.99 1.98
C LEU A 390 20.53 -10.14 1.88
N PRO A 391 21.84 -9.86 1.95
CA PRO A 391 22.89 -10.83 1.65
C PRO A 391 22.90 -12.03 2.62
N GLU A 392 22.56 -11.81 3.88
CA GLU A 392 22.70 -12.81 4.93
C GLU A 392 21.36 -13.43 5.35
N SER A 393 20.33 -12.63 5.58
CA SER A 393 19.01 -13.11 5.98
C SER A 393 18.16 -13.57 4.81
N ASN A 394 18.48 -13.15 3.58
CA ASN A 394 17.64 -13.30 2.40
C ASN A 394 16.25 -12.62 2.50
N MET A 395 16.01 -11.76 3.46
CA MET A 395 14.81 -10.95 3.51
C MET A 395 14.74 -10.00 2.31
N LEU A 396 13.54 -9.67 1.87
CA LEU A 396 13.32 -8.80 0.73
C LEU A 396 12.85 -7.42 1.21
N ILE A 397 13.52 -6.41 0.72
CA ILE A 397 13.11 -5.02 0.85
C ILE A 397 12.56 -4.56 -0.48
N GLN A 398 11.45 -3.85 -0.46
CA GLN A 398 10.91 -3.20 -1.66
C GLN A 398 11.04 -1.69 -1.59
N SER A 399 11.28 -1.07 -2.74
CA SER A 399 11.22 0.37 -2.93
C SER A 399 10.92 0.72 -4.37
N ASN A 400 10.24 1.84 -4.62
CA ASN A 400 10.19 2.41 -5.96
C ASN A 400 11.50 3.13 -6.28
N MET A 401 11.94 3.02 -7.54
CA MET A 401 13.11 3.69 -8.06
C MET A 401 12.76 4.86 -8.97
N THR A 402 11.47 5.17 -9.09
CA THR A 402 10.96 6.27 -9.91
C THR A 402 10.19 7.27 -9.08
N TYR A 403 10.34 8.53 -9.40
CA TYR A 403 9.85 9.69 -8.67
C TYR A 403 8.71 10.33 -9.45
N GLY A 404 7.46 10.15 -8.99
CA GLY A 404 6.27 10.72 -9.62
C GLY A 404 6.16 12.22 -9.36
N LEU A 405 5.78 12.97 -10.40
CA LEU A 405 5.65 14.42 -10.33
C LEU A 405 4.21 14.87 -10.55
N ASN A 406 3.76 15.78 -9.72
CA ASN A 406 2.52 16.51 -9.94
C ASN A 406 2.64 17.45 -11.14
N PRO A 407 1.53 17.95 -11.71
CA PRO A 407 1.56 18.87 -12.84
C PRO A 407 2.35 20.17 -12.60
N ASP A 408 2.44 20.58 -11.32
CA ASP A 408 3.20 21.77 -10.90
C ASP A 408 4.71 21.48 -10.69
N GLY A 409 5.12 20.22 -10.81
CA GLY A 409 6.51 19.79 -10.63
C GLY A 409 6.86 19.40 -9.19
N SER A 410 5.89 19.39 -8.28
CA SER A 410 6.10 18.89 -6.91
C SER A 410 6.15 17.36 -6.85
N CYS A 411 6.77 16.81 -5.81
CA CYS A 411 6.81 15.38 -5.56
C CYS A 411 5.42 14.85 -5.19
N HIS A 412 4.94 13.89 -5.96
CA HIS A 412 3.62 13.31 -5.69
C HIS A 412 3.59 12.49 -4.39
N ASP A 413 4.67 11.78 -4.08
CA ASP A 413 4.76 11.00 -2.84
C ASP A 413 4.79 11.88 -1.57
N GLU A 414 5.17 13.15 -1.71
CA GLU A 414 5.22 14.11 -0.60
C GLU A 414 3.88 14.86 -0.43
N PHE A 415 3.29 15.30 -1.54
CA PHE A 415 2.14 16.22 -1.51
C PHE A 415 0.81 15.56 -1.89
N GLY A 416 0.84 14.39 -2.53
CA GLY A 416 -0.36 13.69 -3.00
C GLY A 416 -1.18 14.47 -4.02
N THR A 417 -2.43 14.06 -4.20
CA THR A 417 -3.44 14.73 -5.01
C THR A 417 -4.23 15.72 -4.14
N ALA A 418 -4.17 17.01 -4.48
CA ALA A 418 -4.96 18.02 -3.77
C ALA A 418 -6.46 17.93 -4.12
N PRO A 419 -7.40 18.13 -3.18
CA PRO A 419 -8.82 18.20 -3.50
C PRO A 419 -9.16 19.46 -4.31
N ASP A 420 -10.36 19.49 -4.89
CA ASP A 420 -10.93 20.71 -5.48
C ASP A 420 -11.58 21.59 -4.42
N ILE A 421 -12.10 20.96 -3.37
CA ILE A 421 -12.75 21.61 -2.22
C ILE A 421 -12.14 21.03 -0.95
N TYR A 422 -11.41 21.87 -0.20
CA TYR A 422 -10.90 21.49 1.11
C TYR A 422 -12.00 21.42 2.16
N ASN A 423 -11.79 20.59 3.19
CA ASN A 423 -12.70 20.48 4.32
C ASN A 423 -13.04 21.85 4.92
N LEU A 424 -14.31 22.10 5.11
CA LEU A 424 -14.76 23.28 5.85
C LEU A 424 -14.31 23.20 7.32
N PRO A 425 -14.06 24.33 7.98
CA PRO A 425 -13.63 24.34 9.38
C PRO A 425 -14.55 23.50 10.28
N GLY A 426 -13.95 22.51 10.96
CA GLY A 426 -14.67 21.62 11.88
C GLY A 426 -15.55 20.56 11.23
N LYS A 427 -15.46 20.37 9.89
CA LYS A 427 -16.18 19.33 9.14
C LYS A 427 -15.22 18.35 8.49
N ASP A 428 -15.66 17.11 8.35
CA ASP A 428 -14.99 16.11 7.53
C ASP A 428 -15.33 16.25 6.04
N ALA A 429 -14.79 15.35 5.21
CA ALA A 429 -15.00 15.37 3.76
C ALA A 429 -16.47 15.12 3.39
N LEU A 430 -17.16 14.23 4.09
CA LEU A 430 -18.56 13.92 3.83
C LEU A 430 -19.46 15.09 4.20
N GLU A 431 -19.29 15.66 5.38
CA GLU A 431 -20.04 16.83 5.86
C GLU A 431 -19.82 18.04 4.93
N THR A 432 -18.57 18.26 4.49
CA THR A 432 -18.24 19.32 3.53
C THR A 432 -18.92 19.08 2.19
N CYS A 433 -18.88 17.85 1.67
CA CYS A 433 -19.53 17.48 0.41
C CYS A 433 -21.05 17.70 0.46
N LEU A 434 -21.70 17.30 1.54
CA LEU A 434 -23.15 17.50 1.73
C LEU A 434 -23.52 18.97 1.78
N GLU A 435 -22.69 19.80 2.40
CA GLU A 435 -22.88 21.26 2.42
C GLU A 435 -22.75 21.85 1.01
N GLU A 436 -21.77 21.42 0.22
CA GLU A 436 -21.63 21.88 -1.17
C GLU A 436 -22.79 21.43 -2.07
N ILE A 437 -23.30 20.21 -1.89
CA ILE A 437 -24.51 19.72 -2.59
C ILE A 437 -25.73 20.59 -2.22
N ARG A 438 -25.89 20.93 -0.93
CA ARG A 438 -26.97 21.82 -0.48
C ARG A 438 -26.91 23.19 -1.15
N LYS A 439 -25.73 23.81 -1.19
CA LYS A 439 -25.50 25.11 -1.85
C LYS A 439 -25.83 25.07 -3.35
N LEU A 440 -25.54 23.96 -4.04
CA LEU A 440 -25.93 23.78 -5.45
C LEU A 440 -27.45 23.75 -5.63
N GLY A 441 -28.16 23.00 -4.78
CA GLY A 441 -29.62 22.93 -4.80
C GLY A 441 -30.30 24.28 -4.51
N GLU A 442 -29.71 25.11 -3.68
CA GLU A 442 -30.21 26.48 -3.41
C GLU A 442 -30.00 27.42 -4.61
N ARG A 443 -28.89 27.26 -5.36
CA ARG A 443 -28.60 28.07 -6.57
C ARG A 443 -29.46 27.71 -7.77
N THR A 444 -29.98 26.49 -7.84
CA THR A 444 -30.86 26.04 -8.95
C THR A 444 -32.32 26.37 -8.74
N ASN A 445 -32.70 26.87 -7.56
CA ASN A 445 -34.06 27.29 -7.21
C ASN A 445 -34.27 28.82 -7.33
N PHE A 446 -33.38 29.54 -8.03
CA PHE A 446 -33.53 30.97 -8.38
C PHE A 446 -33.94 31.13 -9.86
#